data_a8fd0b1514e8901a37f93e4ceebb3100
#
_entry.id   a8fd0b1514e8901a37f93e4ceebb3100
#
_cell.length_a   1.000
_cell.length_b   1.000
_cell.length_c   1.000
_cell.angle_alpha   90.00
_cell.angle_beta   90.00
_cell.angle_gamma   90.00
#
_symmetry.space_group_name_H-M   'P 1'
#
loop_
_entity.id
_entity.type
_entity.pdbx_description
1 polymer ?
#
loop_
_entity_poly.entity_id
_entity_poly.type
_entity_poly.pdbx_seq_one_letter_code
_entity_poly.pdbx_strand_id
1 'polypeptide(L)'
;MLKQEAEQAAGSDILPAIPVTDDAAEEEAAGAERRKILIIEDNPDMNAFIAGLFSDKFDVTTAFDGLNGLQRAVETVPDIIISDVLMPRMDGYELCSEVKKNKDICHIPVILLTAKVMDEEQIRGYDQGADMYLSKPFNPSVLISIVNRMMAKQDKLKVLLISACGAQDSVPAEKDVRLELSPLDRKFLDKLYKYIEDNIPNDDININILSRELGYSRANFYRKIKALTGATPNDLLKTYRLNRAAE
;
A
#
# COMPACT_ATOMS: atom_id res chain seq x y z
N MET A 1 19.02 6.00 -77.75
CA MET A 1 19.71 7.24 -77.45
C MET A 1 19.60 7.42 -75.93
N LEU A 2 20.64 7.00 -75.23
CA LEU A 2 21.56 7.87 -74.48
C LEU A 2 20.85 8.50 -73.24
N LYS A 3 21.21 8.38 -72.01
CA LYS A 3 22.44 8.13 -71.25
C LYS A 3 21.97 8.05 -69.79
N GLN A 4 22.41 7.13 -68.98
CA GLN A 4 23.50 7.29 -67.98
C GLN A 4 23.24 8.43 -66.98
N GLU A 5 23.33 8.28 -65.69
CA GLU A 5 24.31 7.69 -64.78
C GLU A 5 23.65 7.70 -63.38
N ALA A 6 23.68 6.68 -62.59
CA ALA A 6 24.59 6.36 -61.51
C ALA A 6 25.00 7.50 -60.59
N GLU A 7 24.61 7.35 -59.30
CA GLU A 7 25.40 7.63 -58.08
C GLU A 7 24.53 7.24 -56.88
N GLN A 8 24.84 6.19 -56.22
CA GLN A 8 25.72 5.92 -55.09
C GLN A 8 25.28 6.60 -53.78
N ALA A 9 24.81 5.72 -52.93
CA ALA A 9 25.21 5.51 -51.54
C ALA A 9 25.07 6.66 -50.54
N ALA A 10 24.25 6.42 -49.55
CA ALA A 10 24.68 6.48 -48.16
C ALA A 10 23.59 5.89 -47.31
N GLY A 11 23.82 4.71 -46.76
CA GLY A 11 23.03 4.17 -45.71
C GLY A 11 23.17 5.06 -44.45
N SER A 12 22.06 5.47 -43.91
CA SER A 12 22.00 5.88 -42.53
C SER A 12 21.08 4.90 -41.82
N ASP A 13 21.70 4.00 -41.08
CA ASP A 13 21.04 3.20 -40.06
C ASP A 13 20.33 4.14 -39.07
N ILE A 14 19.06 4.34 -39.29
CA ILE A 14 18.18 4.93 -38.28
C ILE A 14 17.81 3.78 -37.34
N LEU A 15 18.58 3.67 -36.26
CA LEU A 15 18.16 2.92 -35.10
C LEU A 15 16.75 3.41 -34.69
N PRO A 16 15.78 2.51 -34.44
CA PRO A 16 14.48 2.93 -33.97
C PRO A 16 14.68 3.59 -32.61
N ALA A 17 14.24 4.83 -32.48
CA ALA A 17 14.17 5.56 -31.23
C ALA A 17 13.34 4.71 -30.25
N ILE A 18 13.97 4.27 -29.16
CA ILE A 18 13.27 3.68 -28.02
C ILE A 18 12.31 4.76 -27.53
N PRO A 19 11.00 4.50 -27.47
CA PRO A 19 10.09 5.46 -26.87
C PRO A 19 10.50 5.66 -25.41
N VAL A 20 10.95 6.85 -25.06
CA VAL A 20 11.09 7.33 -23.68
C VAL A 20 9.66 7.40 -23.17
N THR A 21 9.22 6.35 -22.48
CA THR A 21 7.91 6.31 -21.84
C THR A 21 7.91 7.31 -20.70
N ASP A 22 6.90 8.15 -20.71
CA ASP A 22 6.49 9.16 -19.73
C ASP A 22 6.61 8.71 -18.25
N ASP A 23 7.81 8.65 -17.72
CA ASP A 23 8.03 8.55 -16.27
C ASP A 23 7.78 9.91 -15.56
N ALA A 24 7.69 11.00 -16.32
CA ALA A 24 7.49 12.34 -15.77
C ALA A 24 6.02 12.69 -15.50
N ALA A 25 5.07 12.03 -16.13
CA ALA A 25 3.64 12.36 -15.97
C ALA A 25 3.01 11.79 -14.69
N GLU A 26 3.60 10.75 -14.07
CA GLU A 26 3.12 10.19 -12.81
C GLU A 26 3.72 10.87 -11.57
N GLU A 27 4.79 11.64 -11.69
CA GLU A 27 5.42 12.36 -10.57
C GLU A 27 4.78 13.73 -10.27
N GLU A 28 4.06 14.36 -11.20
CA GLU A 28 3.49 15.72 -11.02
C GLU A 28 2.11 15.77 -10.37
N ALA A 29 1.44 14.66 -10.09
CA ALA A 29 0.14 14.64 -9.41
C ALA A 29 0.23 14.59 -7.87
N ALA A 30 1.28 15.11 -7.26
CA ALA A 30 1.42 15.23 -5.79
C ALA A 30 0.77 16.52 -5.24
N GLY A 31 -0.40 16.90 -5.72
CA GLY A 31 -1.38 17.61 -4.92
C GLY A 31 -1.82 16.66 -3.82
N ALA A 32 -1.98 17.12 -2.57
CA ALA A 32 -2.28 16.31 -1.40
C ALA A 32 -3.40 15.30 -1.71
N GLU A 33 -3.01 14.09 -2.09
CA GLU A 33 -3.91 13.02 -2.46
C GLU A 33 -4.74 12.67 -1.22
N ARG A 34 -6.07 12.81 -1.31
CA ARG A 34 -6.96 12.48 -0.20
C ARG A 34 -6.77 11.01 0.15
N ARG A 35 -6.73 10.70 1.45
CA ARG A 35 -6.68 9.31 1.92
C ARG A 35 -7.94 8.58 1.53
N LYS A 36 -7.79 7.29 1.22
CA LYS A 36 -8.84 6.42 0.70
C LYS A 36 -9.41 5.54 1.80
N ILE A 37 -10.73 5.50 1.89
CA ILE A 37 -11.45 4.58 2.78
C ILE A 37 -12.30 3.65 1.92
N LEU A 38 -12.24 2.34 2.19
CA LEU A 38 -13.16 1.37 1.62
C LEU A 38 -14.17 0.95 2.68
N ILE A 39 -15.45 1.11 2.38
CA ILE A 39 -16.58 0.73 3.23
C ILE A 39 -17.29 -0.45 2.58
N ILE A 40 -17.51 -1.52 3.36
CA ILE A 40 -18.13 -2.76 2.89
C ILE A 40 -19.28 -3.08 3.86
N GLU A 41 -20.49 -2.91 3.37
CA GLU A 41 -21.74 -3.08 4.16
C GLU A 41 -22.85 -3.46 3.17
N ASP A 42 -23.57 -4.53 3.44
CA ASP A 42 -24.60 -5.06 2.53
C ASP A 42 -25.90 -4.26 2.59
N ASN A 43 -26.18 -3.59 3.70
CA ASN A 43 -27.31 -2.68 3.84
C ASN A 43 -26.99 -1.33 3.18
N PRO A 44 -27.74 -0.93 2.10
CA PRO A 44 -27.45 0.31 1.38
C PRO A 44 -27.57 1.59 2.24
N ASP A 45 -28.51 1.64 3.17
CA ASP A 45 -28.74 2.82 4.02
C ASP A 45 -27.60 2.98 5.02
N MET A 46 -27.15 1.88 5.63
CA MET A 46 -26.01 1.86 6.53
C MET A 46 -24.72 2.16 5.80
N ASN A 47 -24.52 1.60 4.60
CA ASN A 47 -23.37 1.89 3.74
C ASN A 47 -23.29 3.38 3.42
N ALA A 48 -24.40 3.98 2.95
CA ALA A 48 -24.47 5.42 2.67
C ALA A 48 -24.27 6.29 3.92
N PHE A 49 -24.80 5.88 5.06
CA PHE A 49 -24.60 6.55 6.35
C PHE A 49 -23.13 6.58 6.74
N ILE A 50 -22.45 5.41 6.72
CA ILE A 50 -21.01 5.34 7.07
C ILE A 50 -20.19 6.14 6.07
N ALA A 51 -20.48 6.04 4.76
CA ALA A 51 -19.81 6.81 3.71
C ALA A 51 -19.93 8.31 3.94
N GLY A 52 -21.11 8.80 4.33
CA GLY A 52 -21.35 10.19 4.67
C GLY A 52 -20.52 10.73 5.83
N LEU A 53 -20.13 9.88 6.80
CA LEU A 53 -19.27 10.30 7.92
C LEU A 53 -17.85 10.69 7.48
N PHE A 54 -17.40 10.20 6.33
CA PHE A 54 -16.01 10.34 5.90
C PHE A 54 -15.83 11.12 4.59
N SER A 55 -16.88 11.32 3.80
CA SER A 55 -16.82 11.92 2.46
C SER A 55 -16.20 13.32 2.40
N ASP A 56 -16.31 14.11 3.48
CA ASP A 56 -15.72 15.46 3.53
C ASP A 56 -14.18 15.45 3.51
N LYS A 57 -13.57 14.43 4.14
CA LYS A 57 -12.12 14.39 4.40
C LYS A 57 -11.38 13.31 3.62
N PHE A 58 -12.11 12.30 3.16
CA PHE A 58 -11.54 11.11 2.56
C PHE A 58 -12.14 10.86 1.16
N ASP A 59 -11.40 10.15 0.34
CA ASP A 59 -11.91 9.53 -0.88
C ASP A 59 -12.55 8.18 -0.49
N VAL A 60 -13.88 8.12 -0.56
CA VAL A 60 -14.65 6.98 -0.07
C VAL A 60 -15.10 6.10 -1.23
N THR A 61 -14.69 4.84 -1.17
CA THR A 61 -15.16 3.77 -2.06
C THR A 61 -16.08 2.83 -1.27
N THR A 62 -17.13 2.32 -1.87
CA THR A 62 -18.09 1.42 -1.22
C THR A 62 -18.21 0.09 -1.93
N ALA A 63 -18.54 -0.96 -1.19
CA ALA A 63 -18.91 -2.29 -1.68
C ALA A 63 -20.08 -2.84 -0.86
N PHE A 64 -20.84 -3.80 -1.41
CA PHE A 64 -22.04 -4.34 -0.77
C PHE A 64 -21.92 -5.82 -0.37
N ASP A 65 -20.73 -6.39 -0.48
CA ASP A 65 -20.40 -7.74 -0.01
C ASP A 65 -18.88 -7.91 0.07
N GLY A 66 -18.42 -8.93 0.80
CA GLY A 66 -17.00 -9.16 1.03
C GLY A 66 -16.20 -9.47 -0.22
N LEU A 67 -16.78 -10.20 -1.19
CA LEU A 67 -16.06 -10.55 -2.41
C LEU A 67 -15.78 -9.31 -3.28
N ASN A 68 -16.78 -8.46 -3.48
CA ASN A 68 -16.62 -7.18 -4.18
C ASN A 68 -15.69 -6.24 -3.39
N GLY A 69 -15.80 -6.26 -2.06
CA GLY A 69 -14.91 -5.53 -1.16
C GLY A 69 -13.45 -5.92 -1.34
N LEU A 70 -13.14 -7.23 -1.37
CA LEU A 70 -11.78 -7.73 -1.58
C LEU A 70 -11.23 -7.30 -2.94
N GLN A 71 -12.03 -7.42 -4.01
CA GLN A 71 -11.63 -6.97 -5.34
C GLN A 71 -11.29 -5.47 -5.33
N ARG A 72 -12.17 -4.63 -4.77
CA ARG A 72 -11.91 -3.18 -4.66
C ARG A 72 -10.69 -2.85 -3.80
N ALA A 73 -10.47 -3.60 -2.71
CA ALA A 73 -9.28 -3.41 -1.87
C ALA A 73 -7.98 -3.62 -2.65
N VAL A 74 -7.93 -4.63 -3.53
CA VAL A 74 -6.76 -4.90 -4.40
C VAL A 74 -6.60 -3.82 -5.48
N GLU A 75 -7.71 -3.37 -6.08
CA GLU A 75 -7.69 -2.37 -7.15
C GLU A 75 -7.30 -0.97 -6.66
N THR A 76 -7.91 -0.53 -5.55
CA THR A 76 -7.77 0.86 -5.06
C THR A 76 -6.70 1.04 -4.01
N VAL A 77 -6.29 -0.03 -3.32
CA VAL A 77 -5.37 -0.06 -2.18
C VAL A 77 -5.70 1.07 -1.18
N PRO A 78 -6.83 0.95 -0.45
CA PRO A 78 -7.27 1.99 0.48
C PRO A 78 -6.33 2.09 1.70
N ASP A 79 -6.34 3.23 2.38
CA ASP A 79 -5.58 3.43 3.62
C ASP A 79 -6.22 2.69 4.81
N ILE A 80 -7.54 2.41 4.75
CA ILE A 80 -8.27 1.67 5.77
C ILE A 80 -9.52 1.00 5.17
N ILE A 81 -9.88 -0.15 5.70
CA ILE A 81 -11.11 -0.87 5.37
C ILE A 81 -12.03 -0.87 6.59
N ILE A 82 -13.31 -0.53 6.39
CA ILE A 82 -14.38 -0.65 7.37
C ILE A 82 -15.37 -1.65 6.79
N SER A 83 -15.57 -2.78 7.45
CA SER A 83 -16.43 -3.86 6.93
C SER A 83 -17.43 -4.33 7.98
N ASP A 84 -18.68 -4.58 7.56
CA ASP A 84 -19.58 -5.40 8.35
C ASP A 84 -19.03 -6.82 8.45
N VAL A 85 -19.39 -7.51 9.53
CA VAL A 85 -19.12 -8.94 9.71
C VAL A 85 -20.13 -9.79 8.94
N LEU A 86 -21.42 -9.48 9.06
CA LEU A 86 -22.49 -10.31 8.49
C LEU A 86 -22.88 -9.85 7.10
N MET A 87 -22.27 -10.43 6.09
CA MET A 87 -22.54 -10.10 4.68
C MET A 87 -22.73 -11.37 3.84
N PRO A 88 -23.46 -11.27 2.70
CA PRO A 88 -23.61 -12.38 1.79
C PRO A 88 -22.30 -12.68 1.04
N ARG A 89 -22.17 -13.88 0.52
CA ARG A 89 -21.08 -14.41 -0.31
C ARG A 89 -19.75 -14.59 0.41
N MET A 90 -19.24 -13.58 1.07
CA MET A 90 -18.02 -13.58 1.88
C MET A 90 -18.28 -12.71 3.09
N ASP A 91 -18.11 -13.25 4.27
CA ASP A 91 -18.28 -12.50 5.51
C ASP A 91 -17.06 -11.61 5.83
N GLY A 92 -17.21 -10.71 6.80
CA GLY A 92 -16.14 -9.77 7.17
C GLY A 92 -14.91 -10.45 7.76
N TYR A 93 -15.05 -11.62 8.37
CA TYR A 93 -13.91 -12.38 8.89
C TYR A 93 -13.11 -13.03 7.78
N GLU A 94 -13.80 -13.66 6.83
CA GLU A 94 -13.17 -14.22 5.62
C GLU A 94 -12.46 -13.14 4.82
N LEU A 95 -13.13 -12.00 4.60
CA LEU A 95 -12.53 -10.82 3.95
C LEU A 95 -11.26 -10.38 4.66
N CYS A 96 -11.29 -10.20 5.97
CA CYS A 96 -10.14 -9.78 6.76
C CYS A 96 -8.98 -10.78 6.60
N SER A 97 -9.26 -12.09 6.72
CA SER A 97 -8.27 -13.14 6.52
C SER A 97 -7.61 -13.07 5.13
N GLU A 98 -8.41 -12.88 4.08
CA GLU A 98 -7.89 -12.77 2.70
C GLU A 98 -7.07 -11.48 2.50
N VAL A 99 -7.49 -10.35 3.06
CA VAL A 99 -6.70 -9.11 3.06
C VAL A 99 -5.34 -9.33 3.75
N LYS A 100 -5.33 -9.96 4.93
CA LYS A 100 -4.09 -10.18 5.71
C LYS A 100 -3.14 -11.22 5.11
N LYS A 101 -3.65 -12.15 4.31
CA LYS A 101 -2.83 -13.12 3.55
C LYS A 101 -2.28 -12.55 2.23
N ASN A 102 -2.89 -11.50 1.70
CA ASN A 102 -2.49 -10.94 0.42
C ASN A 102 -1.28 -10.03 0.59
N LYS A 103 -0.16 -10.38 -0.05
CA LYS A 103 1.11 -9.65 0.05
C LYS A 103 1.03 -8.16 -0.38
N ASP A 104 0.09 -7.81 -1.27
CA ASP A 104 -0.04 -6.45 -1.82
C ASP A 104 -0.80 -5.51 -0.87
N ILE A 105 -1.74 -6.05 -0.05
CA ILE A 105 -2.69 -5.28 0.76
C ILE A 105 -2.70 -5.65 2.25
N CYS A 106 -1.84 -6.56 2.72
CA CYS A 106 -1.82 -7.01 4.12
C CYS A 106 -1.52 -5.90 5.14
N HIS A 107 -0.91 -4.80 4.70
CA HIS A 107 -0.63 -3.62 5.52
C HIS A 107 -1.87 -2.77 5.82
N ILE A 108 -2.97 -2.96 5.07
CA ILE A 108 -4.19 -2.18 5.24
C ILE A 108 -4.88 -2.59 6.54
N PRO A 109 -5.15 -1.65 7.46
CA PRO A 109 -5.91 -1.94 8.66
C PRO A 109 -7.38 -2.20 8.33
N VAL A 110 -7.96 -3.16 9.06
CA VAL A 110 -9.37 -3.58 8.92
C VAL A 110 -10.11 -3.35 10.22
N ILE A 111 -11.19 -2.57 10.15
CA ILE A 111 -12.17 -2.40 11.24
C ILE A 111 -13.38 -3.27 10.91
N LEU A 112 -13.74 -4.18 11.82
CA LEU A 112 -14.93 -5.01 11.69
C LEU A 112 -16.07 -4.45 12.55
N LEU A 113 -17.22 -4.22 11.91
CA LEU A 113 -18.46 -3.81 12.56
C LEU A 113 -19.27 -5.07 12.87
N THR A 114 -19.63 -5.32 14.12
CA THR A 114 -20.29 -6.56 14.53
C THR A 114 -21.58 -6.30 15.32
N ALA A 115 -22.62 -7.11 15.09
CA ALA A 115 -23.85 -7.07 15.88
C ALA A 115 -23.72 -7.73 17.26
N LYS A 116 -22.63 -8.49 17.52
CA LYS A 116 -22.41 -9.16 18.80
C LYS A 116 -21.38 -8.39 19.63
N VAL A 117 -21.71 -8.16 20.90
CA VAL A 117 -20.70 -7.91 21.93
C VAL A 117 -19.98 -9.25 22.10
N MET A 118 -18.80 -9.38 21.51
CA MET A 118 -18.03 -10.62 21.65
C MET A 118 -17.46 -10.67 23.07
N ASP A 119 -17.69 -11.79 23.76
CA ASP A 119 -16.96 -12.11 24.98
C ASP A 119 -15.46 -12.25 24.64
N GLU A 120 -14.59 -11.79 25.55
CA GLU A 120 -13.12 -11.78 25.34
C GLU A 120 -12.54 -13.14 24.93
N GLU A 121 -13.19 -14.24 25.31
CA GLU A 121 -12.81 -15.60 24.91
C GLU A 121 -13.15 -15.93 23.45
N GLN A 122 -14.23 -15.36 22.91
CA GLN A 122 -14.56 -15.50 21.47
C GLN A 122 -13.67 -14.65 20.59
N ILE A 123 -13.26 -13.46 21.06
CA ILE A 123 -12.29 -12.61 20.37
C ILE A 123 -10.93 -13.32 20.21
N ARG A 124 -10.47 -14.06 21.24
CA ARG A 124 -9.26 -14.88 21.18
C ARG A 124 -9.35 -16.09 20.25
N GLY A 125 -10.56 -16.62 20.05
CA GLY A 125 -10.81 -17.77 19.14
C GLY A 125 -10.90 -17.36 17.66
N TYR A 126 -11.25 -16.11 17.37
CA TYR A 126 -11.31 -15.52 16.04
C TYR A 126 -10.09 -14.61 15.78
N ASP A 127 -8.90 -15.15 15.95
CA ASP A 127 -7.63 -14.45 15.65
C ASP A 127 -7.41 -14.34 14.13
N GLN A 128 -8.40 -13.73 13.45
CA GLN A 128 -8.39 -13.54 11.99
C GLN A 128 -7.67 -12.26 11.55
N GLY A 129 -6.97 -11.59 12.49
CA GLY A 129 -6.08 -10.50 12.18
C GLY A 129 -6.74 -9.14 11.96
N ALA A 130 -8.01 -8.93 12.35
CA ALA A 130 -8.61 -7.60 12.34
C ALA A 130 -7.91 -6.67 13.34
N ASP A 131 -7.70 -5.43 12.92
CA ASP A 131 -6.99 -4.43 13.73
C ASP A 131 -7.91 -3.79 14.78
N MET A 132 -9.23 -3.82 14.57
CA MET A 132 -10.23 -3.30 15.47
C MET A 132 -11.61 -3.93 15.26
N TYR A 133 -12.35 -4.08 16.35
CA TYR A 133 -13.76 -4.47 16.38
C TYR A 133 -14.60 -3.35 16.97
N LEU A 134 -15.77 -3.08 16.39
CA LEU A 134 -16.73 -2.10 16.89
C LEU A 134 -18.15 -2.71 16.86
N SER A 135 -18.80 -2.80 18.02
CA SER A 135 -20.15 -3.36 18.12
C SER A 135 -21.22 -2.39 17.59
N LYS A 136 -22.17 -2.93 16.84
CA LYS A 136 -23.41 -2.25 16.43
C LYS A 136 -24.47 -2.41 17.56
N PRO A 137 -25.23 -1.36 17.92
CA PRO A 137 -25.17 0.01 17.41
C PRO A 137 -23.98 0.80 17.97
N PHE A 138 -23.30 1.59 17.14
CA PHE A 138 -22.14 2.39 17.53
C PHE A 138 -22.43 3.89 17.45
N ASN A 139 -21.69 4.66 18.25
CA ASN A 139 -21.70 6.11 18.13
C ASN A 139 -20.78 6.53 16.96
N PRO A 140 -21.26 7.33 15.99
CA PRO A 140 -20.47 7.83 14.86
C PRO A 140 -19.15 8.47 15.26
N SER A 141 -19.16 9.27 16.35
CA SER A 141 -17.95 9.92 16.85
C SER A 141 -16.88 8.93 17.32
N VAL A 142 -17.29 7.76 17.81
CA VAL A 142 -16.37 6.68 18.21
C VAL A 142 -15.69 6.08 16.97
N LEU A 143 -16.45 5.77 15.91
CA LEU A 143 -15.91 5.25 14.66
C LEU A 143 -14.93 6.25 14.03
N ILE A 144 -15.30 7.54 13.96
CA ILE A 144 -14.42 8.59 13.45
C ILE A 144 -13.13 8.68 14.27
N SER A 145 -13.22 8.59 15.60
CA SER A 145 -12.05 8.64 16.48
C SER A 145 -11.12 7.44 16.29
N ILE A 146 -11.67 6.24 16.08
CA ILE A 146 -10.92 5.02 15.79
C ILE A 146 -10.15 5.19 14.46
N VAL A 147 -10.84 5.60 13.40
CA VAL A 147 -10.23 5.82 12.07
C VAL A 147 -9.08 6.83 12.18
N ASN A 148 -9.31 8.00 12.80
CA ASN A 148 -8.28 9.02 12.97
C ASN A 148 -7.07 8.51 13.75
N ARG A 149 -7.29 7.74 14.83
CA ARG A 149 -6.19 7.15 15.62
C ARG A 149 -5.38 6.13 14.81
N MET A 150 -6.05 5.29 14.01
CA MET A 150 -5.38 4.31 13.16
C MET A 150 -4.55 4.98 12.08
N MET A 151 -5.08 6.04 11.44
CA MET A 151 -4.36 6.85 10.48
C MET A 151 -3.12 7.52 11.09
N ALA A 152 -3.26 8.13 12.27
CA ALA A 152 -2.13 8.76 12.97
C ALA A 152 -1.04 7.73 13.36
N LYS A 153 -1.46 6.51 13.73
CA LYS A 153 -0.52 5.41 14.01
C LYS A 153 0.27 5.01 12.76
N GLN A 154 -0.42 4.90 11.61
CA GLN A 154 0.27 4.62 10.33
C GLN A 154 1.27 5.71 9.96
N ASP A 155 0.91 7.01 10.14
CA ASP A 155 1.84 8.11 9.85
C ASP A 155 3.09 8.06 10.71
N LYS A 156 2.92 7.79 12.01
CA LYS A 156 4.05 7.62 12.91
C LYS A 156 4.94 6.46 12.46
N LEU A 157 4.35 5.34 12.05
CA LEU A 157 5.08 4.18 11.55
C LEU A 157 5.87 4.52 10.27
N LYS A 158 5.25 5.24 9.31
CA LYS A 158 5.90 5.70 8.08
C LYS A 158 7.14 6.56 8.38
N VAL A 159 7.01 7.53 9.28
CA VAL A 159 8.14 8.39 9.70
C VAL A 159 9.26 7.57 10.29
N LEU A 160 8.95 6.61 11.17
CA LEU A 160 9.95 5.74 11.80
C LEU A 160 10.66 4.83 10.79
N LEU A 161 9.93 4.28 9.81
CA LEU A 161 10.51 3.43 8.76
C LEU A 161 11.45 4.20 7.83
N ILE A 162 11.12 5.45 7.49
CA ILE A 162 12.02 6.28 6.69
C ILE A 162 13.26 6.68 7.48
N SER A 163 13.11 7.09 8.74
CA SER A 163 14.26 7.51 9.56
C SER A 163 15.22 6.36 9.87
N ALA A 164 14.71 5.13 9.97
CA ALA A 164 15.53 3.92 10.14
C ALA A 164 16.18 3.43 8.83
N CYS A 165 15.83 4.02 7.69
CA CYS A 165 16.34 3.59 6.40
C CYS A 165 17.83 3.96 6.24
N GLY A 166 18.74 2.96 6.29
CA GLY A 166 20.18 3.15 6.10
C GLY A 166 20.99 3.46 7.36
N ALA A 167 20.41 3.48 8.56
CA ALA A 167 21.13 3.70 9.81
C ALA A 167 21.59 2.34 10.41
N GLN A 168 22.90 2.18 10.64
CA GLN A 168 23.49 0.91 11.15
C GLN A 168 23.37 0.71 12.66
N ASP A 169 23.23 1.74 13.51
CA ASP A 169 23.47 1.61 14.96
C ASP A 169 22.49 2.33 15.90
N SER A 170 21.39 2.87 15.46
CA SER A 170 20.48 3.59 16.38
C SER A 170 19.15 2.86 16.60
N VAL A 171 19.15 1.77 17.42
CA VAL A 171 17.98 0.91 17.51
C VAL A 171 17.54 0.54 18.93
N PRO A 172 16.87 1.46 19.65
CA PRO A 172 15.72 1.06 20.46
C PRO A 172 14.39 1.08 19.69
N ALA A 173 14.23 1.98 18.70
CA ALA A 173 13.00 2.17 17.94
C ALA A 173 12.70 1.05 16.91
N GLU A 174 13.71 0.38 16.41
CA GLU A 174 13.57 -0.63 15.36
C GLU A 174 12.83 -1.90 15.82
N LYS A 175 13.02 -2.33 17.06
CA LYS A 175 12.32 -3.50 17.61
C LYS A 175 10.82 -3.23 17.78
N ASP A 176 10.45 -2.05 18.27
CA ASP A 176 9.05 -1.70 18.50
C ASP A 176 8.32 -1.46 17.18
N VAL A 177 8.98 -0.82 16.20
CA VAL A 177 8.42 -0.57 14.86
C VAL A 177 8.20 -1.88 14.10
N ARG A 178 9.16 -2.80 14.17
CA ARG A 178 9.03 -4.12 13.52
C ARG A 178 7.93 -4.99 14.12
N LEU A 179 7.62 -4.83 15.40
CA LEU A 179 6.54 -5.55 16.07
C LEU A 179 5.15 -5.10 15.59
N GLU A 180 5.03 -3.86 15.12
CA GLU A 180 3.76 -3.30 14.63
C GLU A 180 3.46 -3.66 13.16
N LEU A 181 4.46 -4.13 12.40
CA LEU A 181 4.29 -4.56 11.00
C LEU A 181 3.74 -5.99 10.92
N SER A 182 2.96 -6.27 9.87
CA SER A 182 2.58 -7.64 9.56
C SER A 182 3.81 -8.51 9.28
N PRO A 183 3.76 -9.83 9.51
CA PRO A 183 4.86 -10.73 9.17
C PRO A 183 5.25 -10.67 7.68
N LEU A 184 4.30 -10.44 6.79
CA LEU A 184 4.53 -10.30 5.35
C LEU A 184 5.25 -9.00 5.02
N ASP A 185 4.85 -7.88 5.65
CA ASP A 185 5.48 -6.59 5.44
C ASP A 185 6.90 -6.55 5.98
N ARG A 186 7.15 -7.18 7.14
CA ARG A 186 8.51 -7.36 7.67
C ARG A 186 9.41 -8.09 6.69
N LYS A 187 8.96 -9.26 6.21
CA LYS A 187 9.70 -10.06 5.22
C LYS A 187 9.95 -9.28 3.92
N PHE A 188 8.99 -8.46 3.51
CA PHE A 188 9.14 -7.62 2.33
C PHE A 188 10.21 -6.56 2.53
N LEU A 189 10.17 -5.79 3.64
CA LEU A 189 11.17 -4.77 3.96
C LEU A 189 12.56 -5.37 4.17
N ASP A 190 12.67 -6.49 4.89
CA ASP A 190 13.95 -7.18 5.11
C ASP A 190 14.60 -7.59 3.77
N LYS A 191 13.82 -8.15 2.84
CA LYS A 191 14.32 -8.50 1.50
C LYS A 191 14.69 -7.26 0.69
N LEU A 192 13.88 -6.21 0.78
CA LEU A 192 14.12 -4.95 0.07
C LEU A 192 15.43 -4.31 0.52
N TYR A 193 15.60 -4.11 1.82
CA TYR A 193 16.81 -3.48 2.37
C TYR A 193 18.06 -4.33 2.12
N LYS A 194 17.97 -5.65 2.30
CA LYS A 194 19.06 -6.55 1.98
C LYS A 194 19.48 -6.45 0.50
N TYR A 195 18.50 -6.45 -0.41
CA TYR A 195 18.81 -6.32 -1.84
C TYR A 195 19.47 -4.98 -2.18
N ILE A 196 18.97 -3.89 -1.59
CA ILE A 196 19.58 -2.56 -1.76
C ILE A 196 21.03 -2.59 -1.23
N GLU A 197 21.26 -3.13 -0.04
CA GLU A 197 22.59 -3.20 0.60
C GLU A 197 23.58 -4.02 -0.23
N ASP A 198 23.18 -5.20 -0.67
CA ASP A 198 24.02 -6.08 -1.48
C ASP A 198 24.42 -5.46 -2.84
N ASN A 199 23.67 -4.46 -3.30
CA ASN A 199 23.83 -3.86 -4.63
C ASN A 199 24.11 -2.34 -4.60
N ILE A 200 24.38 -1.74 -3.44
CA ILE A 200 24.71 -0.29 -3.32
C ILE A 200 25.77 0.19 -4.31
N PRO A 201 26.88 -0.57 -4.57
CA PRO A 201 27.93 -0.12 -5.49
C PRO A 201 27.47 -0.09 -6.97
N ASN A 202 26.32 -0.64 -7.27
CA ASN A 202 25.79 -0.73 -8.63
C ASN A 202 24.84 0.45 -8.90
N ASP A 203 25.24 1.38 -9.75
CA ASP A 203 24.42 2.52 -10.16
C ASP A 203 23.17 2.11 -10.96
N ASP A 204 23.14 0.84 -11.47
CA ASP A 204 22.05 0.33 -12.30
C ASP A 204 20.81 -0.12 -11.50
N ILE A 205 20.81 -0.04 -10.16
CA ILE A 205 19.61 -0.35 -9.37
C ILE A 205 18.51 0.63 -9.72
N ASN A 206 17.45 0.09 -10.32
CA ASN A 206 16.23 0.83 -10.62
C ASN A 206 14.99 0.08 -10.13
N ILE A 207 13.85 0.77 -10.12
CA ILE A 207 12.57 0.25 -9.61
C ILE A 207 12.13 -1.02 -10.35
N ASN A 208 12.42 -1.13 -11.66
CA ASN A 208 12.02 -2.30 -12.46
C ASN A 208 12.75 -3.57 -12.00
N ILE A 209 14.02 -3.45 -11.68
CA ILE A 209 14.83 -4.56 -11.16
C ILE A 209 14.32 -4.94 -9.78
N LEU A 210 14.16 -3.97 -8.86
CA LEU A 210 13.68 -4.20 -7.50
C LEU A 210 12.31 -4.88 -7.47
N SER A 211 11.36 -4.37 -8.24
CA SER A 211 10.01 -4.94 -8.27
C SER A 211 10.01 -6.38 -8.75
N ARG A 212 10.78 -6.70 -9.79
CA ARG A 212 10.91 -8.05 -10.34
C ARG A 212 11.56 -9.02 -9.37
N GLU A 213 12.67 -8.63 -8.74
CA GLU A 213 13.40 -9.47 -7.77
C GLU A 213 12.56 -9.78 -6.52
N LEU A 214 11.73 -8.82 -6.10
CA LEU A 214 10.83 -9.00 -4.97
C LEU A 214 9.49 -9.68 -5.36
N GLY A 215 9.28 -9.96 -6.66
CA GLY A 215 8.10 -10.66 -7.18
C GLY A 215 6.83 -9.82 -7.17
N TYR A 216 6.95 -8.51 -7.45
CA TYR A 216 5.85 -7.56 -7.56
C TYR A 216 5.74 -7.00 -8.98
N SER A 217 4.52 -6.62 -9.40
CA SER A 217 4.38 -5.70 -10.52
C SER A 217 4.93 -4.32 -10.13
N ARG A 218 5.41 -3.52 -11.10
CA ARG A 218 5.92 -2.17 -10.84
C ARG A 218 4.89 -1.31 -10.08
N ALA A 219 3.63 -1.35 -10.51
CA ALA A 219 2.55 -0.58 -9.88
C ALA A 219 2.28 -1.02 -8.43
N ASN A 220 2.22 -2.33 -8.15
CA ASN A 220 2.00 -2.84 -6.79
C ASN A 220 3.21 -2.57 -5.89
N PHE A 221 4.43 -2.68 -6.43
CA PHE A 221 5.65 -2.33 -5.71
C PHE A 221 5.65 -0.86 -5.29
N TYR A 222 5.34 0.05 -6.23
CA TYR A 222 5.24 1.47 -5.96
C TYR A 222 4.21 1.78 -4.87
N ARG A 223 2.99 1.27 -5.02
CA ARG A 223 1.90 1.46 -4.04
C ARG A 223 2.27 0.92 -2.67
N LYS A 224 2.87 -0.26 -2.59
CA LYS A 224 3.28 -0.87 -1.33
C LYS A 224 4.38 -0.10 -0.61
N ILE A 225 5.41 0.34 -1.31
CA ILE A 225 6.47 1.19 -0.74
C ILE A 225 5.85 2.50 -0.20
N LYS A 226 5.05 3.19 -1.03
CA LYS A 226 4.39 4.44 -0.63
C LYS A 226 3.46 4.25 0.57
N ALA A 227 2.72 3.14 0.62
CA ALA A 227 1.84 2.82 1.74
C ALA A 227 2.61 2.56 3.05
N LEU A 228 3.73 1.82 2.98
CA LEU A 228 4.52 1.48 4.17
C LEU A 228 5.42 2.62 4.65
N THR A 229 6.03 3.35 3.74
CA THR A 229 7.08 4.34 4.07
C THR A 229 6.63 5.79 3.87
N GLY A 230 5.54 6.03 3.14
CA GLY A 230 5.13 7.37 2.72
C GLY A 230 5.98 7.99 1.60
N ALA A 231 7.12 7.38 1.27
CA ALA A 231 8.04 7.84 0.23
C ALA A 231 7.83 7.09 -1.08
N THR A 232 8.25 7.70 -2.19
CA THR A 232 8.34 6.96 -3.45
C THR A 232 9.51 5.98 -3.42
N PRO A 233 9.51 4.90 -4.22
CA PRO A 233 10.65 4.01 -4.32
C PRO A 233 11.96 4.70 -4.69
N ASN A 234 11.91 5.73 -5.54
CA ASN A 234 13.06 6.55 -5.89
C ASN A 234 13.60 7.34 -4.68
N ASP A 235 12.70 7.97 -3.92
CA ASP A 235 13.09 8.72 -2.73
C ASP A 235 13.66 7.81 -1.65
N LEU A 236 13.09 6.62 -1.48
CA LEU A 236 13.60 5.62 -0.55
C LEU A 236 15.04 5.21 -0.92
N LEU A 237 15.32 4.94 -2.20
CA LEU A 237 16.67 4.63 -2.68
C LEU A 237 17.64 5.78 -2.47
N LYS A 238 17.22 7.03 -2.79
CA LYS A 238 18.03 8.22 -2.55
C LYS A 238 18.36 8.39 -1.07
N THR A 239 17.36 8.28 -0.18
CA THR A 239 17.55 8.39 1.26
C THR A 239 18.50 7.32 1.79
N TYR A 240 18.34 6.08 1.34
CA TYR A 240 19.22 4.98 1.73
C TYR A 240 20.68 5.24 1.31
N ARG A 241 20.91 5.66 0.06
CA ARG A 241 22.25 5.98 -0.45
C ARG A 241 22.89 7.15 0.31
N LEU A 242 22.11 8.21 0.60
CA LEU A 242 22.60 9.37 1.35
C LEU A 242 23.02 9.00 2.78
N ASN A 243 22.20 8.23 3.48
CA ASN A 243 22.50 7.80 4.84
C ASN A 243 23.76 6.93 4.91
N ARG A 244 23.95 6.04 3.92
CA ARG A 244 25.18 5.22 3.84
C ARG A 244 26.42 6.00 3.43
N ALA A 245 26.29 7.07 2.69
CA ALA A 245 27.43 7.93 2.32
C ALA A 245 27.87 8.86 3.47
N ALA A 246 27.04 9.03 4.49
CA ALA A 246 27.33 9.85 5.67
C ALA A 246 28.03 9.08 6.80
N GLU A 247 28.13 7.76 6.70
CA GLU A 247 28.85 6.85 7.59
C GLU A 247 30.30 6.61 7.13
#